data_0c578ac41bcb04e7178c5fd4451cad70
#
_entry.id   0c578ac41bcb04e7178c5fd4451cad70
#
_cell.length_a   1.000
_cell.length_b   1.000
_cell.length_c   1.000
_cell.angle_alpha   90.00
_cell.angle_beta   90.00
_cell.angle_gamma   90.00
#
_symmetry.space_group_name_H-M   'P 1'
#
loop_
_entity.id
_entity.type
_entity.pdbx_description
1 polymer ?
#
loop_
_entity_poly.entity_id
_entity_poly.type
_entity_poly.pdbx_seq_one_letter_code
_entity_poly.pdbx_strand_id
1 'polypeptide(L)'
;YVKAMVDEVPYIMHLEKSTEYFDIYAVSFLLEDHPISYYFRVETAKETLICNRQGVVSDVNPYFNFCLIPGFHTPDWAKGAVMYQIFVDRFYNGDKTNDVVDDEYTYIDEHVTQVRDWNKMPASMGVREFYGGDLQGVMDKLDYLQDLGVEVLYLNPIFVSPSNHKYDTQDYDYIDPHYGVIVEDGGDVLAADDRENAHATKYIKRVVNMKNLEASNAFFAKFVEEVHRRGMKVILDGVFNHCGSFNKWLDREKIYDKDESYEKGAFFNP
;
A
#
# COMPACT_ATOMS: atom_id res chain seq x y z
N TYR A 1 -14.05 -20.03 -37.40
CA TYR A 1 -12.96 -19.07 -37.58
C TYR A 1 -12.63 -18.44 -36.22
N VAL A 2 -11.36 -18.24 -35.94
CA VAL A 2 -10.88 -17.48 -34.80
C VAL A 2 -10.25 -16.19 -35.32
N LYS A 3 -10.66 -15.05 -34.79
CA LYS A 3 -10.18 -13.73 -35.21
C LYS A 3 -9.74 -12.92 -33.99
N ALA A 4 -8.60 -12.22 -34.09
CA ALA A 4 -8.29 -11.10 -33.22
C ALA A 4 -8.86 -9.84 -33.86
N MET A 5 -9.73 -9.15 -33.15
CA MET A 5 -10.29 -7.85 -33.53
C MET A 5 -9.43 -6.77 -32.93
N VAL A 6 -8.53 -6.17 -33.71
CA VAL A 6 -7.56 -5.16 -33.26
C VAL A 6 -8.03 -3.81 -33.78
N ASP A 7 -8.38 -2.88 -32.88
CA ASP A 7 -9.01 -1.61 -33.22
C ASP A 7 -10.14 -1.76 -34.26
N GLU A 8 -11.00 -2.76 -34.04
CA GLU A 8 -12.13 -3.18 -34.89
C GLU A 8 -11.70 -3.80 -36.25
N VAL A 9 -10.42 -3.93 -36.56
CA VAL A 9 -9.93 -4.60 -37.76
C VAL A 9 -9.76 -6.11 -37.49
N PRO A 10 -10.38 -7.00 -38.30
CA PRO A 10 -10.26 -8.44 -38.09
C PRO A 10 -8.95 -9.01 -38.63
N TYR A 11 -8.20 -9.68 -37.78
CA TYR A 11 -7.04 -10.48 -38.13
C TYR A 11 -7.38 -11.97 -37.95
N ILE A 12 -7.33 -12.75 -39.03
CA ILE A 12 -7.61 -14.19 -38.97
C ILE A 12 -6.45 -14.89 -38.25
N MET A 13 -6.80 -15.65 -37.23
CA MET A 13 -5.84 -16.46 -36.48
C MET A 13 -5.73 -17.86 -37.10
N HIS A 14 -4.53 -18.38 -37.17
CA HIS A 14 -4.26 -19.72 -37.70
C HIS A 14 -3.96 -20.68 -36.55
N LEU A 15 -4.39 -21.93 -36.71
CA LEU A 15 -4.04 -22.99 -35.77
C LEU A 15 -2.52 -23.21 -35.80
N GLU A 16 -1.87 -22.89 -34.67
CA GLU A 16 -0.42 -23.05 -34.51
C GLU A 16 -0.07 -24.42 -33.92
N LYS A 17 -0.86 -24.90 -32.97
CA LYS A 17 -0.62 -26.13 -32.24
C LYS A 17 -1.91 -26.71 -31.67
N SER A 18 -2.03 -28.05 -31.74
CA SER A 18 -3.05 -28.79 -30.97
C SER A 18 -2.35 -29.62 -29.87
N THR A 19 -2.97 -29.62 -28.69
CA THR A 19 -2.60 -30.48 -27.56
C THR A 19 -3.76 -31.43 -27.25
N GLU A 20 -3.63 -32.29 -26.25
CA GLU A 20 -4.72 -33.14 -25.79
C GLU A 20 -5.96 -32.36 -25.33
N TYR A 21 -5.75 -31.13 -24.81
CA TYR A 21 -6.82 -30.35 -24.20
C TYR A 21 -7.11 -29.03 -24.90
N PHE A 22 -6.19 -28.51 -25.73
CA PHE A 22 -6.31 -27.16 -26.30
C PHE A 22 -5.82 -27.11 -27.76
N ASP A 23 -6.57 -26.32 -28.54
CA ASP A 23 -6.11 -25.80 -29.84
C ASP A 23 -5.60 -24.38 -29.64
N ILE A 24 -4.35 -24.14 -30.02
CA ILE A 24 -3.69 -22.83 -29.87
C ILE A 24 -3.71 -22.14 -31.22
N TYR A 25 -4.34 -20.97 -31.27
CA TYR A 25 -4.40 -20.10 -32.43
C TYR A 25 -3.51 -18.91 -32.27
N ALA A 26 -2.81 -18.51 -33.33
CA ALA A 26 -1.92 -17.35 -33.32
C ALA A 26 -2.11 -16.46 -34.55
N VAL A 27 -1.78 -15.20 -34.39
CA VAL A 27 -1.66 -14.23 -35.46
C VAL A 27 -0.55 -13.23 -35.07
N SER A 28 0.19 -12.74 -36.05
CA SER A 28 1.17 -11.68 -35.89
C SER A 28 0.75 -10.46 -36.69
N PHE A 29 0.90 -9.30 -36.10
CA PHE A 29 0.69 -8.02 -36.77
C PHE A 29 1.74 -7.01 -36.30
N LEU A 30 1.96 -5.97 -37.08
CA LEU A 30 2.88 -4.90 -36.72
C LEU A 30 2.19 -3.99 -35.70
N LEU A 31 2.85 -3.81 -34.56
CA LEU A 31 2.40 -2.84 -33.54
C LEU A 31 3.03 -1.49 -33.88
N GLU A 32 2.18 -0.48 -34.06
CA GLU A 32 2.60 0.90 -34.26
C GLU A 32 2.93 1.58 -32.92
N ASP A 33 3.29 2.87 -32.92
CA ASP A 33 3.72 3.62 -31.72
C ASP A 33 2.54 4.21 -30.93
N HIS A 34 1.44 3.45 -30.84
CA HIS A 34 0.27 3.82 -30.04
C HIS A 34 -0.38 2.59 -29.42
N PRO A 35 -1.04 2.75 -28.25
CA PRO A 35 -1.81 1.65 -27.65
C PRO A 35 -2.91 1.15 -28.58
N ILE A 36 -3.04 -0.16 -28.68
CA ILE A 36 -4.13 -0.81 -29.43
C ILE A 36 -5.08 -1.53 -28.47
N SER A 37 -6.34 -1.58 -28.86
CA SER A 37 -7.41 -2.28 -28.16
C SER A 37 -7.79 -3.53 -28.94
N TYR A 38 -7.96 -4.69 -28.29
CA TYR A 38 -8.34 -5.90 -28.99
C TYR A 38 -9.19 -6.83 -28.16
N TYR A 39 -9.93 -7.69 -28.86
CA TYR A 39 -10.65 -8.84 -28.30
C TYR A 39 -10.61 -10.01 -29.29
N PHE A 40 -10.97 -11.20 -28.83
CA PHE A 40 -11.08 -12.35 -29.72
C PHE A 40 -12.53 -12.62 -30.07
N ARG A 41 -12.75 -12.99 -31.35
CA ARG A 41 -14.04 -13.41 -31.89
C ARG A 41 -13.93 -14.81 -32.43
N VAL A 42 -14.71 -15.73 -31.87
CA VAL A 42 -14.78 -17.13 -32.29
C VAL A 42 -16.09 -17.38 -32.99
N GLU A 43 -16.03 -17.68 -34.27
CA GLU A 43 -17.20 -17.98 -35.11
C GLU A 43 -17.28 -19.49 -35.34
N THR A 44 -18.36 -20.09 -34.86
CA THR A 44 -18.70 -21.50 -35.10
C THR A 44 -19.88 -21.61 -36.05
N ALA A 45 -20.25 -22.84 -36.43
CA ALA A 45 -21.46 -23.06 -37.23
C ALA A 45 -22.78 -22.73 -36.46
N LYS A 46 -22.72 -22.59 -35.14
CA LYS A 46 -23.89 -22.42 -34.28
C LYS A 46 -24.01 -21.02 -33.68
N GLU A 47 -22.86 -20.43 -33.34
CA GLU A 47 -22.83 -19.17 -32.58
C GLU A 47 -21.53 -18.41 -32.81
N THR A 48 -21.55 -17.14 -32.43
CA THR A 48 -20.37 -16.27 -32.34
C THR A 48 -20.14 -15.94 -30.89
N LEU A 49 -18.91 -16.16 -30.41
CA LEU A 49 -18.45 -15.87 -29.06
C LEU A 49 -17.41 -14.76 -29.08
N ILE A 50 -17.46 -13.91 -28.09
CA ILE A 50 -16.48 -12.86 -27.84
C ILE A 50 -15.67 -13.24 -26.60
N CYS A 51 -14.34 -13.10 -26.67
CA CYS A 51 -13.47 -13.28 -25.51
C CYS A 51 -12.69 -11.99 -25.27
N ASN A 52 -12.86 -11.41 -24.09
CA ASN A 52 -12.19 -10.20 -23.62
C ASN A 52 -11.76 -10.37 -22.14
N ARG A 53 -11.42 -9.28 -21.43
CA ARG A 53 -11.01 -9.34 -20.01
C ARG A 53 -12.07 -9.87 -19.04
N GLN A 54 -13.34 -9.92 -19.44
CA GLN A 54 -14.41 -10.54 -18.64
C GLN A 54 -14.51 -12.07 -18.86
N GLY A 55 -13.79 -12.60 -19.84
CA GLY A 55 -13.89 -13.98 -20.28
C GLY A 55 -14.74 -14.08 -21.55
N VAL A 56 -15.54 -15.14 -21.68
CA VAL A 56 -16.42 -15.38 -22.85
C VAL A 56 -17.77 -14.69 -22.61
N VAL A 57 -18.13 -13.81 -23.55
CA VAL A 57 -19.36 -12.98 -23.49
C VAL A 57 -20.10 -13.01 -24.85
N SER A 58 -21.37 -12.60 -24.88
CA SER A 58 -22.16 -12.49 -26.10
C SER A 58 -21.94 -11.18 -26.87
N ASP A 59 -21.59 -10.10 -26.15
CA ASP A 59 -21.55 -8.74 -26.69
C ASP A 59 -20.21 -8.06 -26.42
N VAL A 60 -19.81 -7.19 -27.35
CA VAL A 60 -18.58 -6.39 -27.21
C VAL A 60 -18.86 -5.17 -26.33
N ASN A 61 -18.09 -5.02 -25.27
CA ASN A 61 -17.97 -3.75 -24.52
C ASN A 61 -16.52 -3.32 -24.57
N PRO A 62 -16.18 -2.22 -25.28
CA PRO A 62 -14.79 -1.76 -25.46
C PRO A 62 -14.03 -1.51 -24.16
N TYR A 63 -14.73 -1.17 -23.08
CA TYR A 63 -14.11 -0.99 -21.75
C TYR A 63 -13.39 -2.25 -21.26
N PHE A 64 -13.83 -3.42 -21.67
CA PHE A 64 -13.26 -4.71 -21.28
C PHE A 64 -12.33 -5.32 -22.34
N ASN A 65 -12.03 -4.63 -23.42
CA ASN A 65 -11.06 -5.11 -24.38
C ASN A 65 -9.68 -5.28 -23.74
N PHE A 66 -8.90 -6.20 -24.27
CA PHE A 66 -7.46 -6.26 -23.97
C PHE A 66 -6.77 -5.04 -24.58
N CYS A 67 -5.62 -4.66 -24.03
CA CYS A 67 -4.82 -3.55 -24.52
C CYS A 67 -3.37 -3.96 -24.64
N LEU A 68 -2.73 -3.59 -25.76
CA LEU A 68 -1.29 -3.66 -25.92
C LEU A 68 -0.72 -2.25 -26.01
N ILE A 69 0.27 -1.98 -25.19
CA ILE A 69 0.95 -0.66 -25.14
C ILE A 69 2.37 -0.85 -25.65
N PRO A 70 2.75 -0.22 -26.77
CA PRO A 70 4.10 -0.29 -27.29
C PRO A 70 5.12 0.17 -26.24
N GLY A 71 6.25 -0.50 -26.16
CA GLY A 71 7.30 -0.15 -25.19
C GLY A 71 6.97 -0.43 -23.72
N PHE A 72 5.74 -0.87 -23.39
CA PHE A 72 5.42 -1.28 -22.02
C PHE A 72 6.13 -2.60 -21.70
N HIS A 73 6.91 -2.58 -20.65
CA HIS A 73 7.67 -3.72 -20.18
C HIS A 73 7.51 -3.90 -18.68
N THR A 74 6.91 -5.00 -18.26
CA THR A 74 6.90 -5.37 -16.83
C THR A 74 8.32 -5.76 -16.42
N PRO A 75 8.85 -5.20 -15.32
CA PRO A 75 10.17 -5.59 -14.82
C PRO A 75 10.30 -7.11 -14.62
N ASP A 76 11.40 -7.68 -15.07
CA ASP A 76 11.57 -9.15 -15.06
C ASP A 76 11.53 -9.74 -13.66
N TRP A 77 12.01 -8.99 -12.66
CA TRP A 77 11.94 -9.42 -11.26
C TRP A 77 10.51 -9.58 -10.72
N ALA A 78 9.52 -8.87 -11.30
CA ALA A 78 8.13 -8.97 -10.87
C ALA A 78 7.38 -10.17 -11.45
N LYS A 79 7.92 -10.74 -12.54
CA LYS A 79 7.28 -11.86 -13.24
C LYS A 79 7.47 -13.17 -12.46
N GLY A 80 6.38 -13.62 -11.83
CA GLY A 80 6.37 -14.84 -11.02
C GLY A 80 6.95 -14.71 -9.62
N ALA A 81 7.27 -13.48 -9.18
CA ALA A 81 7.78 -13.23 -7.83
C ALA A 81 6.75 -13.57 -6.74
N VAL A 82 7.23 -14.18 -5.67
CA VAL A 82 6.43 -14.41 -4.45
C VAL A 82 6.39 -13.11 -3.64
N MET A 83 5.22 -12.48 -3.60
CA MET A 83 5.00 -11.24 -2.85
C MET A 83 4.27 -11.53 -1.54
N TYR A 84 4.74 -10.94 -0.44
CA TYR A 84 4.10 -11.04 0.87
C TYR A 84 3.66 -9.66 1.33
N GLN A 85 2.33 -9.48 1.48
CA GLN A 85 1.76 -8.23 1.97
C GLN A 85 1.79 -8.20 3.50
N ILE A 86 2.27 -7.10 4.06
CA ILE A 86 2.43 -6.91 5.51
C ILE A 86 1.57 -5.75 5.99
N PHE A 87 0.62 -6.04 6.86
CA PHE A 87 -0.02 -5.04 7.71
C PHE A 87 0.85 -4.85 8.95
N VAL A 88 1.66 -3.79 8.97
CA VAL A 88 2.79 -3.63 9.89
C VAL A 88 2.36 -3.70 11.36
N ASP A 89 1.30 -2.96 11.76
CA ASP A 89 0.77 -3.00 13.14
C ASP A 89 0.44 -4.41 13.66
N ARG A 90 0.13 -5.33 12.74
CA ARG A 90 -0.36 -6.68 13.04
C ARG A 90 0.66 -7.78 12.73
N PHE A 91 1.91 -7.43 12.45
CA PHE A 91 2.92 -8.41 12.02
C PHE A 91 3.82 -8.87 13.16
N TYR A 92 4.62 -7.99 13.73
CA TYR A 92 5.50 -8.27 14.87
C TYR A 92 5.97 -6.97 15.52
N ASN A 93 5.95 -6.90 16.85
CA ASN A 93 6.46 -5.77 17.63
C ASN A 93 7.94 -5.99 17.94
N GLY A 94 8.82 -5.23 17.30
CA GLY A 94 10.28 -5.29 17.47
C GLY A 94 10.80 -4.27 18.45
N ASP A 95 10.17 -3.09 18.53
CA ASP A 95 10.57 -2.00 19.43
C ASP A 95 9.35 -1.46 20.20
N LYS A 96 9.21 -1.88 21.46
CA LYS A 96 8.10 -1.45 22.32
C LYS A 96 8.17 0.01 22.75
N THR A 97 9.27 0.71 22.48
CA THR A 97 9.42 2.11 22.85
C THR A 97 8.67 3.06 21.92
N ASN A 98 8.34 2.57 20.72
CA ASN A 98 7.55 3.32 19.73
C ASN A 98 6.05 3.00 19.75
N ASP A 99 5.59 2.06 20.60
CA ASP A 99 4.18 1.68 20.70
C ASP A 99 3.26 2.89 20.95
N VAL A 100 2.13 2.95 20.24
CA VAL A 100 1.02 3.82 20.62
C VAL A 100 0.50 3.37 21.99
N VAL A 101 0.38 4.30 22.92
CA VAL A 101 -0.11 4.02 24.28
C VAL A 101 -1.60 4.37 24.42
N ASP A 102 -2.23 3.86 25.49
CA ASP A 102 -3.62 4.22 25.80
C ASP A 102 -3.75 5.73 25.97
N ASP A 103 -4.83 6.31 25.44
CA ASP A 103 -5.17 7.73 25.54
C ASP A 103 -4.14 8.70 24.91
N GLU A 104 -3.26 8.21 24.05
CA GLU A 104 -2.22 9.03 23.43
C GLU A 104 -2.83 10.16 22.59
N TYR A 105 -3.93 9.89 21.91
CA TYR A 105 -4.76 10.83 21.15
C TYR A 105 -6.16 10.26 20.93
N THR A 106 -7.04 11.02 20.25
CA THR A 106 -8.33 10.51 19.81
C THR A 106 -8.36 10.33 18.28
N TYR A 107 -9.06 9.29 17.82
CA TYR A 107 -9.35 9.09 16.42
C TYR A 107 -10.80 8.62 16.24
N ILE A 108 -11.54 9.31 15.36
CA ILE A 108 -13.00 9.12 15.20
C ILE A 108 -13.71 9.23 16.57
N ASP A 109 -13.50 10.39 17.22
CA ASP A 109 -14.13 10.83 18.49
C ASP A 109 -13.88 9.92 19.71
N GLU A 110 -12.97 8.97 19.64
CA GLU A 110 -12.65 8.06 20.75
C GLU A 110 -11.14 7.93 20.96
N HIS A 111 -10.73 7.65 22.18
CA HIS A 111 -9.35 7.43 22.53
C HIS A 111 -8.76 6.18 21.85
N VAL A 112 -7.51 6.28 21.42
CA VAL A 112 -6.74 5.13 20.95
C VAL A 112 -6.36 4.22 22.11
N THR A 113 -6.18 2.93 21.82
CA THR A 113 -5.84 1.92 22.83
C THR A 113 -4.71 1.02 22.35
N GLN A 114 -3.81 0.68 23.29
CA GLN A 114 -2.77 -0.32 23.08
C GLN A 114 -3.33 -1.72 23.34
N VAL A 115 -3.14 -2.65 22.41
CA VAL A 115 -3.46 -4.06 22.59
C VAL A 115 -2.24 -4.79 23.13
N ARG A 116 -2.33 -5.29 24.37
CA ARG A 116 -1.23 -6.00 25.02
C ARG A 116 -1.26 -7.51 24.81
N ASP A 117 -2.44 -8.06 24.56
CA ASP A 117 -2.62 -9.48 24.23
C ASP A 117 -2.80 -9.65 22.72
N TRP A 118 -1.77 -10.11 22.04
CA TRP A 118 -1.77 -10.34 20.60
C TRP A 118 -2.76 -11.42 20.14
N ASN A 119 -3.30 -12.22 21.05
CA ASN A 119 -4.36 -13.20 20.73
C ASN A 119 -5.77 -12.57 20.81
N LYS A 120 -5.89 -11.31 21.27
CA LYS A 120 -7.17 -10.61 21.29
C LYS A 120 -7.69 -10.43 19.85
N MET A 121 -8.95 -10.76 19.63
CA MET A 121 -9.60 -10.44 18.36
C MET A 121 -9.81 -8.92 18.24
N PRO A 122 -9.59 -8.33 17.05
CA PRO A 122 -9.87 -6.91 16.81
C PRO A 122 -11.33 -6.59 17.10
N ALA A 123 -11.57 -5.39 17.68
CA ALA A 123 -12.93 -4.89 17.87
C ALA A 123 -13.58 -4.55 16.51
N SER A 124 -14.90 -4.36 16.50
CA SER A 124 -15.67 -3.97 15.31
C SER A 124 -15.18 -2.62 14.73
N MET A 125 -14.72 -1.69 15.57
CA MET A 125 -14.05 -0.45 15.20
C MET A 125 -12.56 -0.53 15.57
N GLY A 126 -11.87 -1.55 15.05
CA GLY A 126 -10.49 -1.88 15.41
C GLY A 126 -9.42 -0.94 14.87
N VAL A 127 -9.79 0.13 14.14
CA VAL A 127 -8.85 1.10 13.55
C VAL A 127 -8.08 1.92 14.59
N ARG A 128 -8.57 1.96 15.83
CA ARG A 128 -8.00 2.66 17.00
C ARG A 128 -7.26 1.73 17.97
N GLU A 129 -7.24 0.44 17.69
CA GLU A 129 -6.53 -0.56 18.49
C GLU A 129 -5.18 -0.86 17.86
N PHE A 130 -4.10 -0.55 18.59
CA PHE A 130 -2.74 -0.75 18.11
C PHE A 130 -2.10 -1.96 18.77
N TYR A 131 -1.62 -2.90 17.95
CA TYR A 131 -0.90 -4.09 18.43
C TYR A 131 0.60 -3.83 18.55
N GLY A 132 1.08 -2.72 18.02
CA GLY A 132 2.45 -2.27 18.17
C GLY A 132 3.43 -2.96 17.22
N GLY A 133 2.95 -3.61 16.14
CA GLY A 133 3.85 -4.05 15.08
C GLY A 133 4.53 -2.87 14.39
N ASP A 134 5.82 -3.02 14.06
CA ASP A 134 6.66 -1.96 13.54
C ASP A 134 7.67 -2.45 12.49
N LEU A 135 8.45 -1.55 11.90
CA LEU A 135 9.46 -1.88 10.90
C LEU A 135 10.66 -2.63 11.49
N GLN A 136 10.96 -2.44 12.79
CA GLN A 136 11.97 -3.25 13.47
C GLN A 136 11.49 -4.71 13.55
N GLY A 137 10.21 -4.92 13.86
CA GLY A 137 9.61 -6.26 13.87
C GLY A 137 9.62 -6.93 12.51
N VAL A 138 9.38 -6.17 11.42
CA VAL A 138 9.53 -6.71 10.07
C VAL A 138 10.99 -7.07 9.81
N MET A 139 11.95 -6.21 10.22
CA MET A 139 13.39 -6.48 10.09
C MET A 139 13.80 -7.74 10.85
N ASP A 140 13.33 -7.95 12.05
CA ASP A 140 13.60 -9.13 12.88
C ASP A 140 13.05 -10.43 12.27
N LYS A 141 12.09 -10.32 11.37
CA LYS A 141 11.45 -11.46 10.67
C LYS A 141 11.94 -11.67 9.24
N LEU A 142 12.96 -10.95 8.78
CA LEU A 142 13.46 -11.09 7.42
C LEU A 142 14.00 -12.48 7.12
N ASP A 143 14.64 -13.17 8.09
CA ASP A 143 15.10 -14.55 7.90
C ASP A 143 13.91 -15.49 7.69
N TYR A 144 12.87 -15.37 8.52
CA TYR A 144 11.63 -16.14 8.36
C TYR A 144 10.98 -15.91 6.98
N LEU A 145 10.89 -14.65 6.53
CA LEU A 145 10.31 -14.32 5.23
C LEU A 145 11.16 -14.87 4.07
N GLN A 146 12.47 -14.81 4.18
CA GLN A 146 13.39 -15.37 3.20
C GLN A 146 13.29 -16.90 3.13
N ASP A 147 13.23 -17.58 4.28
CA ASP A 147 13.06 -19.04 4.37
C ASP A 147 11.71 -19.50 3.81
N LEU A 148 10.67 -18.65 3.91
CA LEU A 148 9.37 -18.87 3.30
C LEU A 148 9.38 -18.73 1.77
N GLY A 149 10.47 -18.22 1.20
CA GLY A 149 10.62 -17.98 -0.23
C GLY A 149 10.04 -16.64 -0.72
N VAL A 150 9.87 -15.67 0.18
CA VAL A 150 9.40 -14.33 -0.19
C VAL A 150 10.48 -13.57 -0.95
N GLU A 151 10.13 -13.02 -2.09
CA GLU A 151 11.02 -12.22 -2.95
C GLU A 151 10.69 -10.73 -2.89
N VAL A 152 9.44 -10.40 -2.54
CA VAL A 152 8.97 -9.00 -2.48
C VAL A 152 8.12 -8.77 -1.23
N LEU A 153 8.49 -7.78 -0.44
CA LEU A 153 7.69 -7.27 0.67
C LEU A 153 6.79 -6.15 0.16
N TYR A 154 5.48 -6.33 0.25
CA TYR A 154 4.51 -5.28 0.00
C TYR A 154 4.05 -4.73 1.36
N LEU A 155 4.52 -3.55 1.73
CA LEU A 155 4.11 -2.91 2.99
C LEU A 155 2.82 -2.13 2.77
N ASN A 156 1.77 -2.42 3.58
CA ASN A 156 0.65 -1.49 3.73
C ASN A 156 1.18 -0.11 4.10
N PRO A 157 0.41 0.97 3.95
CA PRO A 157 0.91 2.32 4.19
C PRO A 157 1.67 2.44 5.51
N ILE A 158 2.81 3.12 5.49
CA ILE A 158 3.72 3.29 6.64
C ILE A 158 4.01 4.75 6.98
N PHE A 159 3.40 5.68 6.24
CA PHE A 159 3.54 7.11 6.47
C PHE A 159 2.78 7.56 7.72
N VAL A 160 3.12 8.73 8.27
CA VAL A 160 2.45 9.26 9.46
C VAL A 160 0.94 9.27 9.24
N SER A 161 0.20 8.68 10.19
CA SER A 161 -1.25 8.51 10.11
C SER A 161 -1.84 8.12 11.46
N PRO A 162 -3.05 8.63 11.81
CA PRO A 162 -3.66 8.37 13.11
C PRO A 162 -4.28 6.98 13.26
N SER A 163 -4.52 6.25 12.19
CA SER A 163 -5.05 4.88 12.26
C SER A 163 -3.94 3.83 12.27
N ASN A 164 -4.26 2.63 12.73
CA ASN A 164 -3.34 1.50 12.64
C ASN A 164 -3.10 1.01 11.21
N HIS A 165 -4.06 1.19 10.30
CA HIS A 165 -3.95 0.78 8.88
C HIS A 165 -3.26 1.81 7.99
N LYS A 166 -3.15 3.05 8.45
CA LYS A 166 -2.46 4.20 7.83
C LYS A 166 -2.89 4.60 6.42
N TYR A 167 -4.12 4.19 5.99
CA TYR A 167 -4.72 4.67 4.73
C TYR A 167 -5.27 6.10 4.83
N ASP A 168 -5.26 6.72 5.99
CA ASP A 168 -5.67 8.09 6.28
C ASP A 168 -4.44 8.99 6.52
N THR A 169 -3.57 9.06 5.52
CA THR A 169 -2.26 9.70 5.60
C THR A 169 -2.34 11.14 6.13
N GLN A 170 -1.60 11.39 7.20
CA GLN A 170 -1.42 12.67 7.84
C GLN A 170 -0.26 13.45 7.21
N ASP A 171 0.87 12.77 6.98
CA ASP A 171 2.06 13.34 6.35
C ASP A 171 2.68 12.32 5.37
N TYR A 172 2.79 12.70 4.10
CA TYR A 172 3.34 11.84 3.05
C TYR A 172 4.89 11.87 2.98
N ASP A 173 5.53 12.81 3.66
CA ASP A 173 6.98 13.00 3.53
C ASP A 173 7.78 12.14 4.50
N TYR A 174 7.12 11.59 5.54
CA TYR A 174 7.79 10.90 6.63
C TYR A 174 7.14 9.56 7.00
N ILE A 175 8.01 8.61 7.35
CA ILE A 175 7.59 7.36 7.98
C ILE A 175 7.07 7.66 9.38
N ASP A 176 5.94 7.01 9.75
CA ASP A 176 5.35 7.17 11.07
C ASP A 176 6.35 6.73 12.16
N PRO A 177 6.67 7.59 13.14
CA PRO A 177 7.58 7.24 14.21
C PRO A 177 7.13 6.05 15.08
N HIS A 178 5.81 5.76 15.13
CA HIS A 178 5.31 4.54 15.78
C HIS A 178 5.64 3.26 14.99
N TYR A 179 6.00 3.39 13.71
CA TYR A 179 6.56 2.28 12.93
C TYR A 179 8.07 2.38 12.75
N GLY A 180 8.63 3.56 12.98
CA GLY A 180 10.03 3.87 12.86
C GLY A 180 10.75 3.98 14.21
N VAL A 181 11.33 5.16 14.47
CA VAL A 181 12.13 5.42 15.66
C VAL A 181 11.69 6.71 16.34
N ILE A 182 11.45 6.65 17.65
CA ILE A 182 11.19 7.81 18.49
C ILE A 182 12.48 8.13 19.28
N VAL A 183 13.18 9.20 18.91
CA VAL A 183 14.41 9.67 19.58
C VAL A 183 14.13 10.77 20.61
N GLU A 184 13.05 11.52 20.43
CA GLU A 184 12.56 12.53 21.35
C GLU A 184 11.16 12.13 21.81
N ASP A 185 11.03 11.55 22.97
CA ASP A 185 9.75 11.22 23.61
C ASP A 185 9.44 12.17 24.75
N GLY A 186 8.15 12.31 25.10
CA GLY A 186 7.70 13.17 26.19
C GLY A 186 6.27 13.63 25.97
N GLY A 187 5.85 14.58 26.80
CA GLY A 187 4.46 15.04 26.82
C GLY A 187 3.53 14.06 27.54
N ASP A 188 2.27 14.45 27.63
CA ASP A 188 1.22 13.74 28.35
C ASP A 188 0.19 13.14 27.40
N VAL A 189 -0.43 12.06 27.80
CA VAL A 189 -1.63 11.49 27.17
C VAL A 189 -2.85 12.36 27.49
N LEU A 190 -3.93 12.22 26.73
CA LEU A 190 -5.17 12.95 26.97
C LEU A 190 -5.82 12.50 28.28
N ALA A 191 -6.49 13.43 28.97
CA ALA A 191 -7.39 13.08 30.07
C ALA A 191 -8.60 12.30 29.52
N ALA A 192 -9.21 11.46 30.34
CA ALA A 192 -10.29 10.55 29.91
C ALA A 192 -11.52 11.27 29.30
N ASP A 193 -11.75 12.52 29.64
CA ASP A 193 -12.85 13.37 29.13
C ASP A 193 -12.39 14.36 28.05
N ASP A 194 -11.09 14.45 27.76
CA ASP A 194 -10.55 15.34 26.73
C ASP A 194 -10.57 14.63 25.36
N ARG A 195 -11.07 15.30 24.35
CA ARG A 195 -11.15 14.81 22.95
C ARG A 195 -10.40 15.69 21.97
N GLU A 196 -9.70 16.72 22.45
CA GLU A 196 -8.99 17.68 21.60
C GLU A 196 -7.54 17.24 21.37
N ASN A 197 -7.22 16.84 20.16
CA ASN A 197 -5.86 16.41 19.81
C ASN A 197 -4.81 17.51 19.90
N ALA A 198 -5.21 18.79 19.90
CA ALA A 198 -4.33 19.90 20.22
C ALA A 198 -3.72 19.82 21.64
N HIS A 199 -4.31 19.05 22.53
CA HIS A 199 -3.83 18.78 23.89
C HIS A 199 -3.01 17.48 24.01
N ALA A 200 -3.01 16.65 22.96
CA ALA A 200 -2.31 15.36 22.90
C ALA A 200 -0.78 15.56 22.77
N THR A 201 -0.17 16.15 23.80
CA THR A 201 1.22 16.62 23.72
C THR A 201 2.22 15.48 23.49
N LYS A 202 1.92 14.25 23.95
CA LYS A 202 2.73 13.07 23.67
C LYS A 202 2.68 12.69 22.20
N TYR A 203 1.49 12.59 21.63
CA TYR A 203 1.31 12.31 20.20
C TYR A 203 2.00 13.35 19.33
N ILE A 204 1.74 14.64 19.61
CA ILE A 204 2.37 15.74 18.88
C ILE A 204 3.89 15.63 18.93
N LYS A 205 4.46 15.41 20.12
CA LYS A 205 5.90 15.25 20.28
C LYS A 205 6.47 14.09 19.45
N ARG A 206 5.72 12.99 19.33
CA ARG A 206 6.14 11.81 18.61
C ARG A 206 6.06 11.99 17.09
N VAL A 207 4.94 12.53 16.57
CA VAL A 207 4.64 12.50 15.12
C VAL A 207 4.87 13.84 14.40
N VAL A 208 5.15 14.93 15.11
CA VAL A 208 5.41 16.26 14.52
C VAL A 208 6.87 16.68 14.69
N ASN A 209 7.56 16.17 15.72
CA ASN A 209 8.96 16.53 15.96
C ASN A 209 9.89 16.04 14.84
N MET A 210 10.61 16.98 14.21
CA MET A 210 11.46 16.69 13.04
C MET A 210 12.54 15.63 13.32
N LYS A 211 13.11 15.57 14.53
CA LYS A 211 14.12 14.56 14.84
C LYS A 211 13.56 13.13 14.77
N ASN A 212 12.31 12.92 15.22
CA ASN A 212 11.66 11.63 15.15
C ASN A 212 11.34 11.26 13.69
N LEU A 213 10.85 12.24 12.92
CA LEU A 213 10.50 12.06 11.51
C LEU A 213 11.74 11.71 10.67
N GLU A 214 12.80 12.48 10.82
CA GLU A 214 14.08 12.22 10.14
C GLU A 214 14.73 10.90 10.56
N ALA A 215 14.70 10.57 11.87
CA ALA A 215 15.22 9.30 12.39
C ALA A 215 14.44 8.11 11.81
N SER A 216 13.12 8.23 11.68
CA SER A 216 12.26 7.20 11.09
C SER A 216 12.54 6.99 9.61
N ASN A 217 12.72 8.08 8.84
CA ASN A 217 13.13 8.00 7.44
C ASN A 217 14.53 7.37 7.29
N ALA A 218 15.48 7.75 8.16
CA ALA A 218 16.82 7.17 8.15
C ALA A 218 16.81 5.67 8.53
N PHE A 219 15.95 5.27 9.46
CA PHE A 219 15.75 3.87 9.80
C PHE A 219 15.16 3.09 8.63
N PHE A 220 14.14 3.65 7.96
CA PHE A 220 13.54 3.02 6.80
C PHE A 220 14.54 2.81 5.65
N ALA A 221 15.45 3.77 5.42
CA ALA A 221 16.51 3.60 4.43
C ALA A 221 17.40 2.37 4.77
N LYS A 222 17.78 2.20 6.04
CA LYS A 222 18.52 1.01 6.49
C LYS A 222 17.71 -0.28 6.35
N PHE A 223 16.42 -0.22 6.64
CA PHE A 223 15.51 -1.35 6.42
C PHE A 223 15.53 -1.80 4.95
N VAL A 224 15.38 -0.86 4.03
CA VAL A 224 15.40 -1.15 2.59
C VAL A 224 16.76 -1.72 2.15
N GLU A 225 17.86 -1.17 2.64
CA GLU A 225 19.20 -1.70 2.37
C GLU A 225 19.34 -3.16 2.83
N GLU A 226 18.85 -3.49 4.02
CA GLU A 226 18.91 -4.86 4.57
C GLU A 226 18.02 -5.83 3.76
N VAL A 227 16.81 -5.41 3.36
CA VAL A 227 15.93 -6.19 2.48
C VAL A 227 16.62 -6.46 1.13
N HIS A 228 17.21 -5.43 0.53
CA HIS A 228 17.92 -5.55 -0.74
C HIS A 228 19.19 -6.42 -0.63
N ARG A 229 19.93 -6.34 0.49
CA ARG A 229 21.08 -7.19 0.75
C ARG A 229 20.75 -8.69 0.74
N ARG A 230 19.52 -9.03 1.12
CA ARG A 230 18.95 -10.39 1.07
C ARG A 230 18.41 -10.78 -0.30
N GLY A 231 18.49 -9.91 -1.30
CA GLY A 231 17.96 -10.12 -2.65
C GLY A 231 16.45 -9.89 -2.80
N MET A 232 15.76 -9.52 -1.71
CA MET A 232 14.34 -9.18 -1.73
C MET A 232 14.10 -7.73 -2.19
N LYS A 233 12.86 -7.42 -2.55
CA LYS A 233 12.40 -6.08 -2.97
C LYS A 233 11.38 -5.54 -1.99
N VAL A 234 11.18 -4.21 -2.01
CA VAL A 234 10.16 -3.52 -1.22
C VAL A 234 9.20 -2.79 -2.15
N ILE A 235 7.91 -2.93 -1.92
CA ILE A 235 6.85 -2.13 -2.52
C ILE A 235 6.16 -1.38 -1.39
N LEU A 236 5.99 -0.06 -1.57
CA LEU A 236 5.22 0.78 -0.66
C LEU A 236 3.81 1.00 -1.20
N ASP A 237 2.82 0.86 -0.33
CA ASP A 237 1.44 1.24 -0.63
C ASP A 237 1.30 2.77 -0.56
N GLY A 238 0.98 3.38 -1.68
CA GLY A 238 0.80 4.82 -1.80
C GLY A 238 -0.67 5.22 -1.82
N VAL A 239 -1.12 5.97 -0.82
CA VAL A 239 -2.50 6.45 -0.71
C VAL A 239 -2.66 7.76 -1.47
N PHE A 240 -2.92 7.70 -2.77
CA PHE A 240 -3.02 8.88 -3.65
C PHE A 240 -4.46 9.33 -3.93
N ASN A 241 -5.47 8.54 -3.55
CA ASN A 241 -6.87 8.86 -3.78
C ASN A 241 -7.41 9.94 -2.84
N HIS A 242 -6.91 9.99 -1.62
CA HIS A 242 -7.36 10.91 -0.56
C HIS A 242 -6.25 11.10 0.49
N CYS A 243 -6.37 12.12 1.32
CA CYS A 243 -5.61 12.28 2.56
C CYS A 243 -6.50 12.05 3.78
N GLY A 244 -5.89 11.87 4.95
CA GLY A 244 -6.59 11.73 6.23
C GLY A 244 -7.14 13.06 6.77
N SER A 245 -8.03 12.98 7.76
CA SER A 245 -8.55 14.16 8.46
C SER A 245 -7.48 14.91 9.27
N PHE A 246 -6.43 14.20 9.69
CA PHE A 246 -5.26 14.76 10.41
C PHE A 246 -4.22 15.37 9.47
N ASN A 247 -4.46 15.33 8.14
CA ASN A 247 -3.45 15.73 7.18
C ASN A 247 -2.95 17.15 7.42
N LYS A 248 -1.62 17.31 7.34
CA LYS A 248 -0.90 18.55 7.61
C LYS A 248 -1.37 19.75 6.78
N TRP A 249 -1.87 19.51 5.57
CA TRP A 249 -2.37 20.59 4.69
C TRP A 249 -3.68 21.20 5.21
N LEU A 250 -4.46 20.44 5.99
CA LEU A 250 -5.71 20.87 6.58
C LEU A 250 -5.51 21.34 8.03
N ASP A 251 -4.59 20.74 8.77
CA ASP A 251 -4.31 20.90 10.21
C ASP A 251 -5.56 21.08 11.06
N ARG A 252 -6.59 20.26 10.78
CA ARG A 252 -7.88 20.33 11.48
C ARG A 252 -7.75 20.07 12.98
N GLU A 253 -6.80 19.21 13.33
CA GLU A 253 -6.54 18.80 14.71
C GLU A 253 -5.66 19.82 15.47
N LYS A 254 -5.14 20.85 14.80
CA LYS A 254 -4.31 21.91 15.40
C LYS A 254 -3.06 21.37 16.11
N ILE A 255 -2.41 20.38 15.53
CA ILE A 255 -1.25 19.68 16.10
C ILE A 255 0.09 20.21 15.58
N TYR A 256 0.14 20.66 14.33
CA TYR A 256 1.39 21.05 13.68
C TYR A 256 1.95 22.39 14.17
N ASP A 257 1.11 23.28 14.65
CA ASP A 257 1.53 24.56 15.27
C ASP A 257 2.14 24.40 16.67
N LYS A 258 2.12 23.20 17.24
CA LYS A 258 2.54 22.94 18.62
C LYS A 258 4.00 22.54 18.76
N ASP A 259 4.66 22.09 17.68
CA ASP A 259 6.09 21.77 17.67
C ASP A 259 6.83 22.72 16.71
N GLU A 260 7.76 23.52 17.25
CA GLU A 260 8.51 24.52 16.49
C GLU A 260 9.57 23.91 15.56
N SER A 261 9.90 22.61 15.75
CA SER A 261 10.87 21.93 14.89
C SER A 261 10.34 21.63 13.51
N TYR A 262 9.02 21.56 13.33
CA TYR A 262 8.40 21.25 12.05
C TYR A 262 8.43 22.45 11.09
N GLU A 263 8.83 22.20 9.84
CA GLU A 263 8.93 23.23 8.80
C GLU A 263 7.53 23.67 8.33
N LYS A 264 7.11 24.88 8.75
CA LYS A 264 5.76 25.42 8.48
C LYS A 264 5.50 25.77 7.00
N GLY A 265 6.55 25.85 6.16
CA GLY A 265 6.42 26.20 4.74
C GLY A 265 5.70 25.17 3.87
N ALA A 266 5.48 23.95 4.37
CA ALA A 266 4.78 22.87 3.67
C ALA A 266 3.27 22.84 3.92
N PHE A 267 2.72 23.76 4.76
CA PHE A 267 1.31 23.79 5.11
C PHE A 267 0.52 24.68 4.18
N PHE A 268 -0.67 24.21 3.86
CA PHE A 268 -1.73 25.07 3.43
C PHE A 268 -2.16 25.93 4.65
N ASN A 269 -1.84 27.22 4.59
CA ASN A 269 -2.37 28.21 5.51
C ASN A 269 -3.54 28.87 4.77
N PRO A 270 -4.82 28.61 5.15
CA PRO A 270 -5.97 29.19 4.49
C PRO A 270 -6.03 30.71 4.68
#